data_ecf53a5115a00ea967e3b2ea7b22daf2
#
_entry.id   ecf53a5115a00ea967e3b2ea7b22daf2
#
_cell.length_a   1.000
_cell.length_b   1.000
_cell.length_c   1.000
_cell.angle_alpha   90.00
_cell.angle_beta   90.00
_cell.angle_gamma   90.00
#
_symmetry.space_group_name_H-M   'P 1'
#
loop_
_entity.id
_entity.type
_entity.pdbx_description
1 polymer ?
#
loop_
_entity_poly.entity_id
_entity_poly.type
_entity_poly.pdbx_seq_one_letter_code
_entity_poly.pdbx_strand_id
1 'polypeptide(L)'
;MRFQSVKPPASLYLAAAGVGHLGIIDADIVDESNLQRQIAHSLNTLGTPKVDSARRTIEALNPDVEVTTYRERLTSENIDRILDDGWDLILDGADNFPTRYLVNDASVWRGLPVVHGSIYRFEGQVTVFKPYEGPCYRCLYPSPPPPELAPSCAEGGVLGVLPGIVGTLQTNEAIKLAAGIGDPLIGRLLLFDALATDFTEVHIKRNPECPVCGDQPTITEYVDYVEFCTR
;
A
#
# COMPACT_ATOMS: atom_id res chain seq x y z
N MET A 1 -7.32 3.20 -16.59
CA MET A 1 -6.33 2.66 -15.67
C MET A 1 -7.02 2.20 -14.40
N ARG A 2 -6.62 1.05 -13.88
CA ARG A 2 -7.25 0.38 -12.75
C ARG A 2 -6.25 0.24 -11.61
N PHE A 3 -6.56 0.81 -10.45
CA PHE A 3 -5.69 0.78 -9.28
C PHE A 3 -6.38 0.10 -8.11
N GLN A 4 -5.68 -0.79 -7.44
CA GLN A 4 -6.09 -1.29 -6.14
C GLN A 4 -5.45 -0.42 -5.05
N SER A 5 -6.25 0.32 -4.31
CA SER A 5 -5.80 1.15 -3.20
C SER A 5 -6.30 0.62 -1.88
N VAL A 6 -5.44 0.62 -0.89
CA VAL A 6 -5.76 0.12 0.45
C VAL A 6 -6.08 1.25 1.43
N LYS A 7 -5.65 2.52 1.21
CA LYS A 7 -5.90 3.61 2.18
C LYS A 7 -6.04 5.01 1.57
N PRO A 8 -6.93 5.87 2.16
CA PRO A 8 -6.91 7.33 1.96
C PRO A 8 -5.60 7.93 2.56
N PRO A 9 -5.04 9.00 2.02
CA PRO A 9 -5.57 9.95 1.06
C PRO A 9 -5.27 9.66 -0.42
N ALA A 10 -4.44 8.63 -0.72
CA ALA A 10 -4.04 8.33 -2.11
C ALA A 10 -5.26 8.14 -3.04
N SER A 11 -6.31 7.45 -2.57
CA SER A 11 -7.52 7.23 -3.36
C SER A 11 -8.22 8.52 -3.78
N LEU A 12 -8.21 9.55 -2.93
CA LEU A 12 -8.84 10.85 -3.25
C LEU A 12 -8.06 11.59 -4.34
N TYR A 13 -6.73 11.64 -4.25
CA TYR A 13 -5.91 12.27 -5.27
C TYR A 13 -5.90 11.51 -6.59
N LEU A 14 -5.97 10.18 -6.56
CA LEU A 14 -6.14 9.38 -7.78
C LEU A 14 -7.48 9.64 -8.45
N ALA A 15 -8.56 9.75 -7.67
CA ALA A 15 -9.88 10.11 -8.18
C ALA A 15 -9.88 11.52 -8.78
N ALA A 16 -9.29 12.51 -8.09
CA ALA A 16 -9.16 13.87 -8.59
C ALA A 16 -8.32 13.93 -9.88
N ALA A 17 -7.32 13.09 -10.02
CA ALA A 17 -6.49 12.98 -11.23
C ALA A 17 -7.21 12.27 -12.40
N GLY A 18 -8.42 11.75 -12.21
CA GLY A 18 -9.19 11.10 -13.26
C GLY A 18 -8.79 9.66 -13.56
N VAL A 19 -8.33 8.92 -12.56
CA VAL A 19 -8.09 7.48 -12.67
C VAL A 19 -9.44 6.79 -12.96
N GLY A 20 -9.51 5.97 -13.98
CA GLY A 20 -10.77 5.42 -14.45
C GLY A 20 -11.43 4.42 -13.49
N HIS A 21 -10.64 3.63 -12.74
CA HIS A 21 -11.17 2.60 -11.83
C HIS A 21 -10.31 2.45 -10.58
N LEU A 22 -10.93 2.47 -9.41
CA LEU A 22 -10.31 2.27 -8.11
C LEU A 22 -10.89 1.05 -7.40
N GLY A 23 -10.04 0.10 -6.98
CA GLY A 23 -10.40 -0.97 -6.07
C GLY A 23 -10.02 -0.61 -4.63
N ILE A 24 -10.95 -0.72 -3.68
CA ILE A 24 -10.71 -0.45 -2.27
C ILE A 24 -11.03 -1.67 -1.44
N ILE A 25 -10.03 -2.16 -0.69
CA ILE A 25 -10.20 -3.28 0.22
C ILE A 25 -9.97 -2.85 1.66
N ASP A 26 -10.94 -3.07 2.52
CA ASP A 26 -10.85 -2.85 3.97
C ASP A 26 -12.02 -3.57 4.67
N ALA A 27 -11.75 -4.31 5.74
CA ALA A 27 -12.77 -5.01 6.51
C ALA A 27 -13.37 -4.16 7.64
N ASP A 28 -12.75 -3.03 7.96
CA ASP A 28 -13.07 -2.24 9.14
C ASP A 28 -14.28 -1.31 8.92
N ILE A 29 -14.81 -0.83 10.03
CA ILE A 29 -15.76 0.29 10.09
C ILE A 29 -15.02 1.59 10.40
N VAL A 30 -15.65 2.72 10.08
CA VAL A 30 -15.14 4.05 10.43
C VAL A 30 -15.25 4.25 11.94
N ASP A 31 -14.12 4.52 12.57
CA ASP A 31 -13.99 4.81 14.00
C ASP A 31 -13.49 6.24 14.20
N GLU A 32 -13.97 6.92 15.25
CA GLU A 32 -13.61 8.30 15.55
C GLU A 32 -12.10 8.49 15.74
N SER A 33 -11.42 7.51 16.37
CA SER A 33 -9.97 7.54 16.59
C SER A 33 -9.16 7.56 15.29
N ASN A 34 -9.76 7.19 14.16
CA ASN A 34 -9.11 7.17 12.86
C ASN A 34 -9.25 8.50 12.10
N LEU A 35 -10.23 9.35 12.44
CA LEU A 35 -10.54 10.57 11.68
C LEU A 35 -9.39 11.58 11.66
N GLN A 36 -8.53 11.57 12.67
CA GLN A 36 -7.35 12.44 12.75
C GLN A 36 -6.33 12.21 11.61
N ARG A 37 -6.46 11.10 10.83
CA ARG A 37 -5.54 10.75 9.74
C ARG A 37 -6.22 10.16 8.50
N GLN A 38 -7.45 9.68 8.60
CA GLN A 38 -8.18 9.05 7.49
C GLN A 38 -9.23 10.00 6.91
N ILE A 39 -8.75 11.01 6.17
CA ILE A 39 -9.55 12.14 5.66
C ILE A 39 -10.61 11.78 4.60
N ALA A 40 -10.67 10.54 4.12
CA ALA A 40 -11.78 10.07 3.28
C ALA A 40 -13.05 9.78 4.10
N HIS A 41 -12.95 9.80 5.43
CA HIS A 41 -14.05 9.54 6.35
C HIS A 41 -14.39 10.82 7.14
N SER A 42 -15.58 10.86 7.73
CA SER A 42 -16.05 11.97 8.53
C SER A 42 -16.93 11.50 9.68
N LEU A 43 -17.28 12.40 10.60
CA LEU A 43 -18.25 12.13 11.68
C LEU A 43 -19.58 11.58 11.15
N ASN A 44 -20.00 12.02 9.95
CA ASN A 44 -21.26 11.57 9.33
C ASN A 44 -21.20 10.12 8.84
N THR A 45 -20.02 9.52 8.80
CA THR A 45 -19.83 8.12 8.33
C THR A 45 -19.39 7.18 9.46
N LEU A 46 -19.40 7.62 10.72
CA LEU A 46 -19.09 6.77 11.88
C LEU A 46 -19.93 5.49 11.87
N GLY A 47 -19.28 4.35 12.15
CA GLY A 47 -19.89 3.03 12.19
C GLY A 47 -20.25 2.42 10.84
N THR A 48 -20.05 3.15 9.73
CA THR A 48 -20.21 2.57 8.37
C THR A 48 -18.94 1.85 7.93
N PRO A 49 -19.01 0.86 7.00
CA PRO A 49 -17.81 0.25 6.43
C PRO A 49 -16.89 1.31 5.81
N LYS A 50 -15.59 1.21 6.07
CA LYS A 50 -14.60 2.15 5.52
C LYS A 50 -14.63 2.21 4.00
N VAL A 51 -14.79 1.07 3.34
CA VAL A 51 -14.88 1.00 1.88
C VAL A 51 -16.07 1.77 1.32
N ASP A 52 -17.25 1.71 1.99
CA ASP A 52 -18.45 2.43 1.57
C ASP A 52 -18.33 3.93 1.83
N SER A 53 -17.74 4.31 2.96
CA SER A 53 -17.43 5.72 3.27
C SER A 53 -16.45 6.33 2.26
N ALA A 54 -15.38 5.61 1.92
CA ALA A 54 -14.41 6.05 0.92
C ALA A 54 -15.04 6.17 -0.47
N ARG A 55 -15.84 5.20 -0.90
CA ARG A 55 -16.58 5.26 -2.18
C ARG A 55 -17.42 6.52 -2.26
N ARG A 56 -18.25 6.84 -1.26
CA ARG A 56 -19.08 8.04 -1.24
C ARG A 56 -18.28 9.32 -1.41
N THR A 57 -17.12 9.40 -0.74
CA THR A 57 -16.25 10.58 -0.82
C THR A 57 -15.62 10.71 -2.20
N ILE A 58 -15.19 9.59 -2.81
CA ILE A 58 -14.63 9.55 -4.16
C ILE A 58 -15.68 9.93 -5.21
N GLU A 59 -16.88 9.34 -5.15
CA GLU A 59 -17.99 9.64 -6.07
C GLU A 59 -18.45 11.11 -5.96
N ALA A 60 -18.41 11.70 -4.76
CA ALA A 60 -18.69 13.12 -4.56
C ALA A 60 -17.60 14.04 -5.11
N LEU A 61 -16.34 13.56 -5.18
CA LEU A 61 -15.22 14.32 -5.74
C LEU A 61 -15.16 14.20 -7.27
N ASN A 62 -15.33 13.00 -7.79
CA ASN A 62 -15.29 12.71 -9.22
C ASN A 62 -16.23 11.53 -9.56
N PRO A 63 -17.45 11.81 -10.07
CA PRO A 63 -18.43 10.77 -10.39
C PRO A 63 -18.06 9.88 -11.60
N ASP A 64 -17.05 10.27 -12.38
CA ASP A 64 -16.61 9.50 -13.56
C ASP A 64 -15.65 8.35 -13.16
N VAL A 65 -15.24 8.27 -11.89
CA VAL A 65 -14.37 7.20 -11.39
C VAL A 65 -15.21 6.01 -10.96
N GLU A 66 -14.99 4.87 -11.58
CA GLU A 66 -15.57 3.61 -11.12
C GLU A 66 -14.90 3.16 -9.81
N VAL A 67 -15.69 2.79 -8.78
CA VAL A 67 -15.16 2.32 -7.50
C VAL A 67 -15.69 0.94 -7.18
N THR A 68 -14.79 -0.06 -7.18
CA THR A 68 -15.08 -1.41 -6.67
C THR A 68 -14.65 -1.51 -5.21
N THR A 69 -15.52 -2.01 -4.35
CA THR A 69 -15.21 -2.17 -2.92
C THR A 69 -15.23 -3.63 -2.50
N TYR A 70 -14.22 -4.01 -1.72
CA TYR A 70 -14.09 -5.34 -1.11
C TYR A 70 -14.11 -5.18 0.41
N ARG A 71 -15.27 -5.49 1.02
CA ARG A 71 -15.45 -5.41 2.49
C ARG A 71 -14.96 -6.69 3.15
N GLU A 72 -13.66 -6.92 3.06
CA GLU A 72 -13.02 -8.13 3.57
C GLU A 72 -11.55 -7.87 3.89
N ARG A 73 -10.95 -8.71 4.73
CA ARG A 73 -9.50 -8.74 4.92
C ARG A 73 -8.84 -9.41 3.74
N LEU A 74 -7.71 -8.87 3.31
CA LEU A 74 -6.89 -9.52 2.30
C LEU A 74 -6.19 -10.74 2.90
N THR A 75 -6.38 -11.90 2.26
CA THR A 75 -5.80 -13.19 2.68
C THR A 75 -5.27 -13.95 1.46
N SER A 76 -4.49 -15.02 1.69
CA SER A 76 -4.05 -15.92 0.62
C SER A 76 -5.21 -16.60 -0.13
N GLU A 77 -6.39 -16.70 0.50
CA GLU A 77 -7.56 -17.34 -0.12
C GLU A 77 -8.31 -16.42 -1.09
N ASN A 78 -8.23 -15.08 -0.91
CA ASN A 78 -9.02 -14.14 -1.70
C ASN A 78 -8.22 -13.21 -2.60
N ILE A 79 -6.91 -13.08 -2.39
CA ILE A 79 -6.08 -12.14 -3.14
C ILE A 79 -6.11 -12.39 -4.65
N ASP A 80 -6.06 -13.63 -5.08
CA ASP A 80 -6.09 -13.97 -6.51
C ASP A 80 -7.40 -13.54 -7.16
N ARG A 81 -8.54 -13.84 -6.52
CA ARG A 81 -9.85 -13.39 -7.00
C ARG A 81 -9.94 -11.87 -7.14
N ILE A 82 -9.39 -11.14 -6.17
CA ILE A 82 -9.39 -9.67 -6.19
C ILE A 82 -8.47 -9.14 -7.29
N LEU A 83 -7.30 -9.76 -7.50
CA LEU A 83 -6.37 -9.35 -8.54
C LEU A 83 -6.83 -9.75 -9.96
N ASP A 84 -7.68 -10.76 -10.09
CA ASP A 84 -8.28 -11.20 -11.36
C ASP A 84 -9.25 -10.16 -11.97
N ASP A 85 -9.70 -9.17 -11.19
CA ASP A 85 -10.50 -8.04 -11.71
C ASP A 85 -9.69 -7.10 -12.65
N GLY A 86 -8.40 -7.38 -12.86
CA GLY A 86 -7.57 -6.76 -13.91
C GLY A 86 -7.01 -5.39 -13.52
N TRP A 87 -6.27 -5.32 -12.42
CA TRP A 87 -5.61 -4.11 -11.94
C TRP A 87 -4.28 -3.87 -12.67
N ASP A 88 -3.92 -2.61 -12.90
CA ASP A 88 -2.66 -2.21 -13.53
C ASP A 88 -1.52 -2.05 -12.49
N LEU A 89 -1.87 -1.70 -11.26
CA LEU A 89 -0.92 -1.59 -10.14
C LEU A 89 -1.63 -1.66 -8.78
N ILE A 90 -0.85 -1.88 -7.73
CA ILE A 90 -1.30 -1.94 -6.35
C ILE A 90 -0.70 -0.77 -5.56
N LEU A 91 -1.51 -0.07 -4.77
CA LEU A 91 -1.03 0.84 -3.73
C LEU A 91 -1.06 0.12 -2.38
N ASP A 92 0.11 -0.13 -1.83
CA ASP A 92 0.24 -0.74 -0.52
C ASP A 92 0.37 0.33 0.57
N GLY A 93 -0.62 0.38 1.43
CA GLY A 93 -0.64 1.17 2.66
C GLY A 93 -0.97 0.29 3.87
N ALA A 94 -0.69 -1.02 3.80
CA ALA A 94 -0.94 -1.94 4.90
C ALA A 94 -0.17 -1.52 6.17
N ASP A 95 -0.80 -1.71 7.33
CA ASP A 95 -0.23 -1.41 8.64
C ASP A 95 0.25 -2.66 9.38
N ASN A 96 0.27 -3.80 8.69
CA ASN A 96 0.72 -5.07 9.23
C ASN A 96 1.61 -5.82 8.24
N PHE A 97 2.55 -6.58 8.75
CA PHE A 97 3.51 -7.33 7.95
C PHE A 97 2.88 -8.47 7.13
N PRO A 98 1.95 -9.29 7.69
CA PRO A 98 1.32 -10.35 6.91
C PRO A 98 0.75 -9.86 5.58
N THR A 99 0.00 -8.77 5.59
CA THR A 99 -0.57 -8.18 4.37
C THR A 99 0.52 -7.67 3.41
N ARG A 100 1.60 -7.06 3.91
CA ARG A 100 2.70 -6.58 3.06
C ARG A 100 3.41 -7.71 2.33
N TYR A 101 3.73 -8.80 3.03
CA TYR A 101 4.36 -9.98 2.41
C TYR A 101 3.42 -10.66 1.41
N LEU A 102 2.15 -10.81 1.75
CA LEU A 102 1.14 -11.37 0.85
C LEU A 102 1.01 -10.55 -0.43
N VAL A 103 0.85 -9.23 -0.32
CA VAL A 103 0.76 -8.32 -1.48
C VAL A 103 2.03 -8.38 -2.32
N ASN A 104 3.21 -8.38 -1.69
CA ASN A 104 4.48 -8.51 -2.40
C ASN A 104 4.56 -9.79 -3.21
N ASP A 105 4.28 -10.94 -2.59
CA ASP A 105 4.44 -12.23 -3.24
C ASP A 105 3.46 -12.37 -4.41
N ALA A 106 2.19 -12.03 -4.20
CA ALA A 106 1.20 -12.00 -5.26
C ALA A 106 1.58 -11.05 -6.41
N SER A 107 2.10 -9.87 -6.08
CA SER A 107 2.51 -8.87 -7.08
C SER A 107 3.66 -9.38 -7.96
N VAL A 108 4.65 -10.05 -7.36
CA VAL A 108 5.77 -10.64 -8.11
C VAL A 108 5.29 -11.70 -9.07
N TRP A 109 4.44 -12.64 -8.62
CA TRP A 109 3.94 -13.72 -9.47
C TRP A 109 3.01 -13.23 -10.59
N ARG A 110 2.31 -12.12 -10.38
CA ARG A 110 1.40 -11.53 -11.38
C ARG A 110 2.05 -10.44 -12.24
N GLY A 111 3.30 -10.06 -11.94
CA GLY A 111 4.00 -8.98 -12.65
C GLY A 111 3.39 -7.59 -12.40
N LEU A 112 2.65 -7.41 -11.29
CA LEU A 112 2.00 -6.14 -10.97
C LEU A 112 2.94 -5.24 -10.16
N PRO A 113 3.15 -3.97 -10.54
CA PRO A 113 3.90 -3.03 -9.72
C PRO A 113 3.15 -2.68 -8.44
N VAL A 114 3.90 -2.51 -7.35
CA VAL A 114 3.38 -2.06 -6.05
C VAL A 114 4.00 -0.72 -5.71
N VAL A 115 3.17 0.28 -5.50
CA VAL A 115 3.58 1.54 -4.90
C VAL A 115 3.45 1.41 -3.39
N HIS A 116 4.57 1.13 -2.74
CA HIS A 116 4.63 0.91 -1.29
C HIS A 116 4.76 2.21 -0.53
N GLY A 117 3.96 2.37 0.53
CA GLY A 117 4.08 3.43 1.51
C GLY A 117 3.94 2.89 2.93
N SER A 118 4.81 3.32 3.81
CA SER A 118 4.79 2.93 5.22
C SER A 118 5.07 4.11 6.12
N ILE A 119 4.47 4.11 7.29
CA ILE A 119 4.63 5.15 8.30
C ILE A 119 4.85 4.53 9.67
N TYR A 120 5.67 5.17 10.47
CA TYR A 120 5.87 4.81 11.87
C TYR A 120 6.21 6.06 12.68
N ARG A 121 5.43 6.36 13.72
CA ARG A 121 5.59 7.53 14.58
C ARG A 121 5.68 8.85 13.77
N PHE A 122 6.89 9.31 13.49
CA PHE A 122 7.20 10.56 12.78
C PHE A 122 7.92 10.30 11.45
N GLU A 123 8.10 9.06 11.06
CA GLU A 123 8.84 8.67 9.87
C GLU A 123 7.90 8.07 8.81
N GLY A 124 8.19 8.36 7.56
CA GLY A 124 7.53 7.82 6.40
C GLY A 124 8.51 7.26 5.39
N GLN A 125 8.08 6.30 4.60
CA GLN A 125 8.87 5.79 3.48
C GLN A 125 7.98 5.47 2.29
N VAL A 126 8.53 5.69 1.09
CA VAL A 126 7.87 5.40 -0.19
C VAL A 126 8.87 4.77 -1.16
N THR A 127 8.45 3.75 -1.88
CA THR A 127 9.20 3.14 -2.99
C THR A 127 8.26 2.49 -3.98
N VAL A 128 8.78 2.11 -5.14
CA VAL A 128 8.07 1.32 -6.14
C VAL A 128 8.76 -0.04 -6.28
N PHE A 129 8.04 -1.10 -5.95
CA PHE A 129 8.44 -2.46 -6.25
C PHE A 129 7.84 -2.85 -7.61
N LYS A 130 8.70 -2.93 -8.64
CA LYS A 130 8.29 -3.34 -9.98
C LYS A 130 8.93 -4.68 -10.29
N PRO A 131 8.16 -5.76 -10.36
CA PRO A 131 8.69 -7.10 -10.61
C PRO A 131 9.54 -7.15 -11.88
N TYR A 132 10.66 -7.84 -11.79
CA TYR A 132 11.64 -8.07 -12.87
C TYR A 132 12.44 -6.83 -13.33
N GLU A 133 12.05 -5.61 -12.93
CA GLU A 133 12.78 -4.36 -13.23
C GLU A 133 13.53 -3.79 -12.03
N GLY A 134 13.13 -4.18 -10.82
CA GLY A 134 13.72 -3.70 -9.57
C GLY A 134 13.62 -4.71 -8.44
N PRO A 135 13.96 -4.28 -7.20
CA PRO A 135 13.77 -5.10 -6.01
C PRO A 135 12.29 -5.32 -5.72
N CYS A 136 11.97 -6.38 -4.99
CA CYS A 136 10.67 -6.58 -4.33
C CYS A 136 10.80 -6.28 -2.82
N TYR A 137 9.68 -6.30 -2.09
CA TYR A 137 9.68 -6.05 -0.64
C TYR A 137 10.60 -7.02 0.11
N ARG A 138 10.65 -8.30 -0.28
CA ARG A 138 11.55 -9.30 0.33
C ARG A 138 13.04 -9.11 -0.01
N CYS A 139 13.39 -8.36 -1.04
CA CYS A 139 14.78 -7.96 -1.27
C CYS A 139 15.28 -7.01 -0.18
N LEU A 140 14.39 -6.15 0.33
CA LEU A 140 14.69 -5.19 1.38
C LEU A 140 14.47 -5.79 2.77
N TYR A 141 13.40 -6.55 2.95
CA TYR A 141 12.99 -7.19 4.20
C TYR A 141 12.79 -8.69 3.98
N PRO A 142 13.85 -9.52 4.01
CA PRO A 142 13.75 -10.97 3.74
C PRO A 142 12.86 -11.70 4.74
N SER A 143 12.85 -11.25 5.99
CA SER A 143 12.02 -11.75 7.09
C SER A 143 11.38 -10.58 7.86
N PRO A 144 10.24 -10.78 8.50
CA PRO A 144 9.64 -9.77 9.36
C PRO A 144 10.55 -9.49 10.56
N PRO A 145 10.51 -8.26 11.10
CA PRO A 145 11.21 -7.96 12.34
C PRO A 145 10.57 -8.75 13.48
N PRO A 146 11.33 -9.06 14.54
CA PRO A 146 10.78 -9.64 15.76
C PRO A 146 9.60 -8.78 16.29
N PRO A 147 8.51 -9.39 16.78
CA PRO A 147 7.32 -8.65 17.23
C PRO A 147 7.60 -7.52 18.23
N GLU A 148 8.61 -7.71 19.09
CA GLU A 148 9.02 -6.72 20.10
C GLU A 148 9.61 -5.44 19.48
N LEU A 149 10.14 -5.53 18.25
CA LEU A 149 10.76 -4.41 17.54
C LEU A 149 9.80 -3.74 16.54
N ALA A 150 8.60 -4.25 16.42
CA ALA A 150 7.61 -3.79 15.45
C ALA A 150 6.23 -3.53 16.07
N PRO A 151 6.14 -2.62 17.07
CA PRO A 151 4.86 -2.28 17.65
C PRO A 151 3.91 -1.70 16.59
N SER A 152 2.62 -1.99 16.74
CA SER A 152 1.59 -1.47 15.83
C SER A 152 1.52 0.06 15.86
N CYS A 153 0.97 0.67 14.80
CA CYS A 153 0.70 2.11 14.79
C CYS A 153 -0.26 2.56 15.93
N ALA A 154 -1.06 1.64 16.45
CA ALA A 154 -1.93 1.92 17.60
C ALA A 154 -1.14 2.07 18.91
N GLU A 155 -0.07 1.27 19.07
CA GLU A 155 0.80 1.30 20.26
C GLU A 155 1.85 2.41 20.17
N GLY A 156 2.47 2.57 18.99
CA GLY A 156 3.54 3.56 18.78
C GLY A 156 3.03 5.00 18.55
N GLY A 157 1.76 5.16 18.22
CA GLY A 157 1.19 6.41 17.74
C GLY A 157 1.66 6.76 16.31
N VAL A 158 1.03 7.75 15.71
CA VAL A 158 1.42 8.28 14.39
C VAL A 158 1.02 9.75 14.28
N LEU A 159 1.91 10.57 13.73
CA LEU A 159 1.58 11.96 13.41
C LEU A 159 0.50 11.98 12.31
N GLY A 160 -0.67 12.57 12.61
CA GLY A 160 -1.87 12.47 11.78
C GLY A 160 -1.73 12.99 10.34
N VAL A 161 -0.83 13.95 10.10
CA VAL A 161 -0.55 14.46 8.75
C VAL A 161 0.34 13.51 7.92
N LEU A 162 1.09 12.62 8.57
CA LEU A 162 2.08 11.77 7.91
C LEU A 162 1.47 10.83 6.85
N PRO A 163 0.33 10.16 7.08
CA PRO A 163 -0.36 9.41 6.01
C PRO A 163 -0.75 10.28 4.82
N GLY A 164 -1.02 11.59 5.05
CA GLY A 164 -1.26 12.56 3.99
C GLY A 164 -0.05 12.74 3.10
N ILE A 165 1.10 13.02 3.69
CA ILE A 165 2.37 13.21 2.97
C ILE A 165 2.74 11.94 2.19
N VAL A 166 2.81 10.80 2.87
CA VAL A 166 3.18 9.52 2.26
C VAL A 166 2.18 9.11 1.17
N GLY A 167 0.88 9.21 1.44
CA GLY A 167 -0.14 8.85 0.45
C GLY A 167 -0.15 9.75 -0.79
N THR A 168 0.22 11.03 -0.65
CA THR A 168 0.38 11.94 -1.79
C THR A 168 1.61 11.57 -2.63
N LEU A 169 2.72 11.20 -1.98
CA LEU A 169 3.91 10.69 -2.67
C LEU A 169 3.60 9.36 -3.38
N GLN A 170 2.87 8.45 -2.75
CA GLN A 170 2.41 7.22 -3.43
C GLN A 170 1.54 7.54 -4.66
N THR A 171 0.65 8.51 -4.56
CA THR A 171 -0.17 8.94 -5.70
C THR A 171 0.69 9.44 -6.85
N ASN A 172 1.71 10.26 -6.55
CA ASN A 172 2.65 10.75 -7.56
C ASN A 172 3.36 9.61 -8.28
N GLU A 173 3.86 8.61 -7.54
CA GLU A 173 4.49 7.42 -8.13
C GLU A 173 3.51 6.60 -8.97
N ALA A 174 2.28 6.42 -8.49
CA ALA A 174 1.23 5.73 -9.23
C ALA A 174 0.89 6.42 -10.56
N ILE A 175 0.79 7.74 -10.56
CA ILE A 175 0.54 8.52 -11.78
C ILE A 175 1.73 8.42 -12.75
N LYS A 176 2.96 8.49 -12.26
CA LYS A 176 4.16 8.32 -13.12
C LYS A 176 4.16 6.96 -13.81
N LEU A 177 3.92 5.88 -13.06
CA LEU A 177 3.82 4.52 -13.61
C LEU A 177 2.71 4.42 -14.65
N ALA A 178 1.55 4.96 -14.31
CA ALA A 178 0.34 4.89 -15.12
C ALA A 178 0.47 5.67 -16.44
N ALA A 179 1.00 6.88 -16.38
CA ALA A 179 1.14 7.75 -17.55
C ALA A 179 2.44 7.49 -18.35
N GLY A 180 3.36 6.66 -17.82
CA GLY A 180 4.67 6.42 -18.43
C GLY A 180 5.54 7.68 -18.49
N ILE A 181 5.47 8.52 -17.44
CA ILE A 181 6.19 9.80 -17.37
C ILE A 181 7.14 9.85 -16.16
N GLY A 182 8.16 10.68 -16.28
CA GLY A 182 9.12 10.92 -15.20
C GLY A 182 9.94 9.68 -14.88
N ASP A 183 10.48 9.64 -13.65
CA ASP A 183 11.34 8.58 -13.14
C ASP A 183 10.76 8.02 -11.84
N PRO A 184 10.02 6.89 -11.89
CA PRO A 184 9.45 6.25 -10.70
C PRO A 184 10.54 5.79 -9.73
N LEU A 185 10.21 5.67 -8.43
CA LEU A 185 11.11 5.23 -7.36
C LEU A 185 11.44 3.72 -7.41
N ILE A 186 11.70 3.18 -8.61
CA ILE A 186 12.15 1.78 -8.79
C ILE A 186 13.62 1.69 -8.39
N GLY A 187 13.92 0.82 -7.42
CA GLY A 187 15.29 0.71 -6.88
C GLY A 187 15.73 1.89 -6.01
N ARG A 188 14.82 2.77 -5.62
CA ARG A 188 15.03 3.92 -4.76
C ARG A 188 14.01 3.92 -3.61
N LEU A 189 14.48 4.04 -2.39
CA LEU A 189 13.66 4.18 -1.19
C LEU A 189 13.76 5.62 -0.70
N LEU A 190 12.66 6.34 -0.73
CA LEU A 190 12.55 7.68 -0.18
C LEU A 190 12.12 7.57 1.29
N LEU A 191 12.94 8.09 2.18
CA LEU A 191 12.69 8.22 3.62
C LEU A 191 12.29 9.67 3.93
N PHE A 192 11.32 9.86 4.80
CA PHE A 192 10.87 11.17 5.27
C PHE A 192 10.87 11.21 6.80
N ASP A 193 11.63 12.15 7.36
CA ASP A 193 11.58 12.51 8.78
C ASP A 193 10.69 13.75 8.96
N ALA A 194 9.55 13.57 9.58
CA ALA A 194 8.59 14.67 9.77
C ALA A 194 9.02 15.67 10.85
N LEU A 195 9.92 15.30 11.78
CA LEU A 195 10.43 16.23 12.79
C LEU A 195 11.51 17.15 12.23
N ALA A 196 12.38 16.63 11.39
CA ALA A 196 13.40 17.41 10.71
C ALA A 196 12.90 18.04 9.40
N THR A 197 11.77 17.58 8.86
CA THR A 197 11.27 17.90 7.52
C THR A 197 12.34 17.57 6.45
N ASP A 198 12.97 16.43 6.61
CA ASP A 198 14.06 15.97 5.74
C ASP A 198 13.65 14.79 4.88
N PHE A 199 14.16 14.76 3.65
CA PHE A 199 14.00 13.66 2.70
C PHE A 199 15.34 13.05 2.37
N THR A 200 15.50 11.77 2.65
CA THR A 200 16.70 11.00 2.29
C THR A 200 16.35 9.93 1.28
N GLU A 201 17.12 9.84 0.19
CA GLU A 201 16.97 8.78 -0.80
C GLU A 201 18.05 7.71 -0.60
N VAL A 202 17.63 6.44 -0.54
CA VAL A 202 18.51 5.27 -0.43
C VAL A 202 18.34 4.39 -1.64
N HIS A 203 19.44 4.02 -2.30
CA HIS A 203 19.40 3.06 -3.40
C HIS A 203 19.26 1.64 -2.89
N ILE A 204 18.28 0.92 -3.40
CA ILE A 204 18.01 -0.48 -3.08
C ILE A 204 18.13 -1.35 -4.33
N LYS A 205 18.71 -2.53 -4.20
CA LYS A 205 18.97 -3.42 -5.34
C LYS A 205 18.17 -4.72 -5.20
N ARG A 206 17.82 -5.32 -6.35
CA ARG A 206 17.29 -6.69 -6.37
C ARG A 206 18.33 -7.64 -5.76
N ASN A 207 17.87 -8.51 -4.86
CA ASN A 207 18.70 -9.56 -4.30
C ASN A 207 18.59 -10.82 -5.19
N PRO A 208 19.67 -11.31 -5.81
CA PRO A 208 19.66 -12.56 -6.60
C PRO A 208 19.23 -13.78 -5.79
N GLU A 209 19.42 -13.76 -4.47
CA GLU A 209 19.03 -14.84 -3.54
C GLU A 209 17.66 -14.61 -2.91
N CYS A 210 16.89 -13.62 -3.38
CA CYS A 210 15.56 -13.35 -2.84
C CYS A 210 14.66 -14.59 -2.97
N PRO A 211 13.97 -15.02 -1.91
CA PRO A 211 13.18 -16.24 -1.95
C PRO A 211 11.97 -16.20 -2.89
N VAL A 212 11.56 -15.01 -3.36
CA VAL A 212 10.39 -14.86 -4.24
C VAL A 212 10.77 -14.34 -5.62
N CYS A 213 11.59 -13.29 -5.73
CA CYS A 213 11.96 -12.71 -7.02
C CYS A 213 13.40 -12.99 -7.43
N GLY A 214 14.15 -13.79 -6.65
CA GLY A 214 15.55 -14.15 -6.94
C GLY A 214 15.73 -15.04 -8.18
N ASP A 215 16.98 -15.43 -8.46
CA ASP A 215 17.30 -16.26 -9.62
C ASP A 215 16.85 -17.72 -9.44
N GLN A 216 16.71 -18.15 -8.18
CA GLN A 216 16.19 -19.49 -7.82
C GLN A 216 15.17 -19.31 -6.66
N PRO A 217 13.93 -18.89 -6.94
CA PRO A 217 12.95 -18.64 -5.92
C PRO A 217 12.56 -19.93 -5.19
N THR A 218 12.47 -19.84 -3.86
CA THR A 218 12.09 -20.97 -2.99
C THR A 218 10.66 -20.85 -2.45
N ILE A 219 10.06 -19.66 -2.56
CA ILE A 219 8.66 -19.40 -2.21
C ILE A 219 7.91 -19.16 -3.53
N THR A 220 7.13 -20.16 -3.95
CA THR A 220 6.41 -20.19 -5.24
C THR A 220 4.90 -20.29 -5.07
N GLU A 221 4.42 -20.37 -3.84
CA GLU A 221 3.00 -20.41 -3.46
C GLU A 221 2.75 -19.62 -2.18
N TYR A 222 1.48 -19.33 -1.89
CA TYR A 222 1.12 -18.62 -0.67
C TYR A 222 1.45 -19.45 0.57
N VAL A 223 2.00 -18.78 1.58
CA VAL A 223 2.30 -19.35 2.90
C VAL A 223 1.29 -18.84 3.92
N ASP A 224 1.29 -19.40 5.12
CA ASP A 224 0.62 -18.76 6.26
C ASP A 224 1.41 -17.52 6.69
N TYR A 225 0.99 -16.35 6.21
CA TYR A 225 1.68 -15.09 6.48
C TYR A 225 1.55 -14.64 7.94
N VAL A 226 0.53 -15.07 8.66
CA VAL A 226 0.37 -14.76 10.09
C VAL A 226 1.40 -15.56 10.87
N GLU A 227 1.50 -16.87 10.63
CA GLU A 227 2.52 -17.71 11.25
C GLU A 227 3.93 -17.26 10.86
N PHE A 228 4.17 -16.95 9.56
CA PHE A 228 5.46 -16.46 9.06
C PHE A 228 5.93 -15.20 9.79
N CYS A 229 5.01 -14.28 10.12
CA CYS A 229 5.34 -13.02 10.79
C CYS A 229 5.39 -13.13 12.33
N THR A 230 5.06 -14.28 12.90
CA THR A 230 5.12 -14.51 14.37
C THR A 230 6.27 -15.43 14.80
N ARG A 231 7.01 -15.98 13.86
CA ARG A 231 8.26 -16.73 14.09
C ARG A 231 9.42 -15.78 14.32
#